data_c2ba59af1f3219a8a04e948d04d62baf
#
_entry.id   c2ba59af1f3219a8a04e948d04d62baf
#
_cell.length_a   1.000
_cell.length_b   1.000
_cell.length_c   1.000
_cell.angle_alpha   90.00
_cell.angle_beta   90.00
_cell.angle_gamma   90.00
#
_symmetry.space_group_name_H-M   'P 1'
#
loop_
_entity.id
_entity.type
_entity.pdbx_description
1 polymer ?
#
loop_
_entity_poly.entity_id
_entity_poly.type
_entity_poly.pdbx_seq_one_letter_code
_entity_poly.pdbx_strand_id
1 'polypeptide(L)'
;SREVNKQPYAQAILVNSGCANACTGAQGLEDAKKMQAHGAEMLGIKPEHAFVCSTGVIGHFLPMDKLMIGIADAVDAMDEAEGESCAMAIQTTDTFIKKAAYETEIDGKVVKIAGIAKGAGMIHPNMATMLTFITTDCAIAPDVLKRAVKAAADKSFNMVVVDGDTSTND
;
A
#
# COMPACT_ATOMS: atom_id res chain seq x y z
N SER A 1 9.52 1.22 5.49
CA SER A 1 8.95 -0.08 5.07
C SER A 1 9.97 -1.22 5.04
N ARG A 2 11.24 -1.01 4.59
CA ARG A 2 12.26 -2.08 4.60
C ARG A 2 12.51 -2.66 5.98
N GLU A 3 12.50 -1.85 7.04
CA GLU A 3 12.68 -2.32 8.42
C GLU A 3 11.44 -3.07 8.90
N VAL A 4 10.24 -2.63 8.54
CA VAL A 4 8.98 -3.33 8.85
C VAL A 4 8.96 -4.72 8.21
N ASN A 5 9.46 -4.85 6.98
CA ASN A 5 9.51 -6.13 6.28
C ASN A 5 10.47 -7.17 6.91
N LYS A 6 11.26 -6.78 7.89
CA LYS A 6 12.09 -7.69 8.71
C LYS A 6 11.36 -8.23 9.93
N GLN A 7 10.21 -7.64 10.27
CA GLN A 7 9.39 -8.09 11.39
C GLN A 7 8.58 -9.33 11.01
N PRO A 8 8.20 -10.16 11.98
CA PRO A 8 7.44 -11.39 11.73
C PRO A 8 6.00 -11.11 11.26
N TYR A 9 5.49 -9.90 11.50
CA TYR A 9 4.15 -9.46 11.11
C TYR A 9 4.09 -7.93 11.04
N ALA A 10 3.06 -7.44 10.35
CA ALA A 10 2.67 -6.03 10.35
C ALA A 10 1.18 -5.91 10.73
N GLN A 11 0.79 -4.75 11.24
CA GLN A 11 -0.56 -4.50 11.74
C GLN A 11 -1.27 -3.39 10.96
N ALA A 12 -0.53 -2.52 10.28
CA ALA A 12 -1.11 -1.42 9.52
C ALA A 12 -0.31 -1.10 8.25
N ILE A 13 -1.00 -0.54 7.29
CA ILE A 13 -0.43 0.07 6.09
C ILE A 13 -1.02 1.48 5.98
N LEU A 14 -0.18 2.49 6.05
CA LEU A 14 -0.54 3.90 5.88
C LEU A 14 -0.18 4.34 4.47
N VAL A 15 -1.14 4.86 3.75
CA VAL A 15 -0.94 5.25 2.34
C VAL A 15 -1.40 6.68 2.14
N ASN A 16 -0.58 7.50 1.49
CA ASN A 16 -1.04 8.78 0.98
C ASN A 16 -0.94 8.82 -0.55
N SER A 17 -1.86 9.52 -1.17
CA SER A 17 -1.84 9.85 -2.60
C SER A 17 -1.66 11.35 -2.80
N GLY A 18 -1.18 11.73 -4.00
CA GLY A 18 -0.95 13.11 -4.41
C GLY A 18 0.51 13.56 -4.31
N CYS A 19 1.30 13.02 -3.39
CA CYS A 19 2.73 13.28 -3.26
C CYS A 19 3.47 11.97 -2.99
N ALA A 20 4.47 11.65 -3.82
CA ALA A 20 5.14 10.36 -3.83
C ALA A 20 6.27 10.22 -2.80
N ASN A 21 6.69 11.32 -2.15
CA ASN A 21 7.88 11.32 -1.27
C ASN A 21 9.14 10.73 -1.96
N ALA A 22 9.27 11.00 -3.25
CA ALA A 22 10.39 10.53 -4.07
C ALA A 22 11.30 11.68 -4.46
N CYS A 23 12.60 11.42 -4.55
CA CYS A 23 13.66 12.42 -4.80
C CYS A 23 13.70 13.53 -3.72
N THR A 24 13.39 13.20 -2.48
CA THR A 24 13.27 14.12 -1.35
C THR A 24 14.42 13.99 -0.34
N GLY A 25 15.39 13.11 -0.61
CA GLY A 25 16.61 12.96 0.17
C GLY A 25 16.38 12.60 1.65
N ALA A 26 17.21 13.14 2.51
CA ALA A 26 17.14 12.87 3.95
C ALA A 26 15.86 13.38 4.60
N GLN A 27 15.34 14.54 4.14
CA GLN A 27 14.09 15.09 4.65
C GLN A 27 12.92 14.13 4.40
N GLY A 28 12.80 13.59 3.18
CA GLY A 28 11.73 12.63 2.86
C GLY A 28 11.80 11.34 3.68
N LEU A 29 13.01 10.89 4.05
CA LEU A 29 13.17 9.75 4.95
C LEU A 29 12.67 10.08 6.36
N GLU A 30 12.98 11.27 6.88
CA GLU A 30 12.48 11.72 8.19
C GLU A 30 10.97 11.90 8.19
N ASP A 31 10.41 12.46 7.10
CA ASP A 31 8.96 12.61 6.95
C ASP A 31 8.24 11.25 6.90
N ALA A 32 8.80 10.26 6.21
CA ALA A 32 8.27 8.89 6.21
C ALA A 32 8.29 8.26 7.61
N LYS A 33 9.35 8.50 8.41
CA LYS A 33 9.41 8.05 9.81
C LYS A 33 8.38 8.74 10.69
N LYS A 34 8.18 10.05 10.51
CA LYS A 34 7.15 10.81 11.24
C LYS A 34 5.74 10.30 10.90
N MET A 35 5.46 10.10 9.61
CA MET A 35 4.21 9.48 9.15
C MET A 35 3.98 8.13 9.82
N GLN A 36 4.99 7.26 9.83
CA GLN A 36 4.94 5.94 10.45
C GLN A 36 4.68 6.02 11.95
N ALA A 37 5.44 6.86 12.66
CA ALA A 37 5.34 7.01 14.12
C ALA A 37 3.97 7.54 14.53
N HIS A 38 3.49 8.59 13.85
CA HIS A 38 2.19 9.20 14.14
C HIS A 38 1.03 8.23 13.89
N GLY A 39 1.01 7.55 12.74
CA GLY A 39 -0.04 6.58 12.46
C GLY A 39 -0.02 5.39 13.42
N ALA A 40 1.17 4.94 13.82
CA ALA A 40 1.29 3.87 14.82
C ALA A 40 0.78 4.32 16.20
N GLU A 41 1.08 5.56 16.60
CA GLU A 41 0.57 6.17 17.85
C GLU A 41 -0.96 6.24 17.84
N MET A 42 -1.57 6.76 16.77
CA MET A 42 -3.02 6.86 16.62
C MET A 42 -3.71 5.49 16.66
N LEU A 43 -3.07 4.45 16.14
CA LEU A 43 -3.57 3.08 16.13
C LEU A 43 -3.23 2.30 17.41
N GLY A 44 -2.44 2.84 18.33
CA GLY A 44 -1.99 2.14 19.54
C GLY A 44 -1.07 0.94 19.26
N ILE A 45 -0.31 0.97 18.17
CA ILE A 45 0.61 -0.10 17.76
C ILE A 45 2.06 0.40 17.77
N LYS A 46 3.01 -0.52 17.63
CA LYS A 46 4.42 -0.14 17.51
C LYS A 46 4.75 0.38 16.09
N PRO A 47 5.60 1.41 15.94
CA PRO A 47 5.98 1.94 14.62
C PRO A 47 6.56 0.87 13.68
N GLU A 48 7.34 -0.08 14.20
CA GLU A 48 7.90 -1.17 13.41
C GLU A 48 6.86 -2.15 12.85
N HIS A 49 5.59 -2.04 13.22
CA HIS A 49 4.48 -2.83 12.68
C HIS A 49 3.61 -2.07 11.67
N ALA A 50 3.97 -0.84 11.34
CA ALA A 50 3.25 -0.02 10.36
C ALA A 50 4.09 0.18 9.08
N PHE A 51 3.56 -0.23 7.93
CA PHE A 51 4.10 0.15 6.64
C PHE A 51 3.66 1.56 6.27
N VAL A 52 4.52 2.27 5.53
CA VAL A 52 4.16 3.55 4.90
C VAL A 52 4.42 3.49 3.41
N CYS A 53 3.48 3.99 2.63
CA CYS A 53 3.52 4.09 1.18
C CYS A 53 3.07 5.49 0.75
N SER A 54 3.70 6.04 -0.28
CA SER A 54 3.36 7.34 -0.83
C SER A 54 3.35 7.27 -2.35
N THR A 55 2.37 7.88 -3.00
CA THR A 55 2.28 7.92 -4.46
C THR A 55 1.78 9.27 -4.95
N GLY A 56 2.18 9.69 -6.15
CA GLY A 56 1.78 10.94 -6.77
C GLY A 56 2.96 11.71 -7.35
N VAL A 57 2.99 13.03 -7.17
CA VAL A 57 4.01 13.92 -7.72
C VAL A 57 5.38 13.63 -7.09
N ILE A 58 6.40 13.53 -7.94
CA ILE A 58 7.80 13.28 -7.58
C ILE A 58 8.52 14.62 -7.36
N GLY A 59 9.49 14.66 -6.44
CA GLY A 59 10.35 15.82 -6.21
C GLY A 59 9.76 16.89 -5.27
N HIS A 60 8.63 16.60 -4.64
CA HIS A 60 8.00 17.44 -3.64
C HIS A 60 8.05 16.79 -2.26
N PHE A 61 8.26 17.57 -1.21
CA PHE A 61 8.15 17.12 0.16
C PHE A 61 6.69 16.82 0.51
N LEU A 62 6.49 15.87 1.40
CA LEU A 62 5.17 15.59 1.97
C LEU A 62 4.64 16.83 2.72
N PRO A 63 3.37 17.21 2.51
CA PRO A 63 2.74 18.29 3.27
C PRO A 63 2.39 17.80 4.68
N MET A 64 3.41 17.69 5.55
CA MET A 64 3.34 16.97 6.81
C MET A 64 2.21 17.46 7.72
N ASP A 65 1.94 18.77 7.80
CA ASP A 65 0.86 19.33 8.62
C ASP A 65 -0.51 18.74 8.22
N LYS A 66 -0.77 18.68 6.89
CA LYS A 66 -2.00 18.10 6.36
C LYS A 66 -2.04 16.58 6.54
N LEU A 67 -0.87 15.95 6.37
CA LEU A 67 -0.75 14.50 6.47
C LEU A 67 -1.02 14.00 7.91
N MET A 68 -0.52 14.72 8.92
CA MET A 68 -0.77 14.36 10.32
C MET A 68 -2.26 14.45 10.67
N ILE A 69 -2.94 15.50 10.23
CA ILE A 69 -4.39 15.65 10.42
C ILE A 69 -5.14 14.53 9.67
N GLY A 70 -4.81 14.31 8.40
CA GLY A 70 -5.48 13.28 7.61
C GLY A 70 -5.28 11.86 8.12
N ILE A 71 -4.15 11.56 8.78
CA ILE A 71 -3.93 10.26 9.43
C ILE A 71 -4.86 10.12 10.64
N ALA A 72 -4.99 11.15 11.47
CA ALA A 72 -5.91 11.12 12.62
C ALA A 72 -7.36 10.94 12.15
N ASP A 73 -7.80 11.73 11.17
CA ASP A 73 -9.14 11.63 10.60
C ASP A 73 -9.41 10.24 10.00
N ALA A 74 -8.42 9.66 9.32
CA ALA A 74 -8.54 8.32 8.72
C ALA A 74 -8.64 7.22 9.79
N VAL A 75 -7.92 7.34 10.91
CA VAL A 75 -8.02 6.39 12.03
C VAL A 75 -9.38 6.50 12.70
N ASP A 76 -9.87 7.70 12.92
CA ASP A 76 -11.20 7.94 13.53
C ASP A 76 -12.34 7.43 12.63
N ALA A 77 -12.16 7.46 11.31
CA ALA A 77 -13.13 6.99 10.33
C ALA A 77 -12.99 5.50 9.98
N MET A 78 -12.08 4.76 10.61
CA MET A 78 -11.87 3.34 10.29
C MET A 78 -13.11 2.50 10.60
N ASP A 79 -13.62 1.83 9.55
CA ASP A 79 -14.74 0.89 9.64
C ASP A 79 -14.50 -0.27 8.64
N GLU A 80 -15.04 -1.45 8.95
CA GLU A 80 -14.96 -2.62 8.06
C GLU A 80 -15.63 -2.40 6.71
N ALA A 81 -16.60 -1.49 6.62
CA ALA A 81 -17.32 -1.14 5.41
C ALA A 81 -16.54 -0.18 4.49
N GLU A 82 -15.47 0.47 4.97
CA GLU A 82 -14.76 1.55 4.28
C GLU A 82 -13.71 1.10 3.24
N GLY A 83 -13.72 -0.16 2.83
CA GLY A 83 -12.81 -0.67 1.81
C GLY A 83 -12.89 0.06 0.46
N GLU A 84 -14.05 0.63 0.10
CA GLU A 84 -14.22 1.45 -1.10
C GLU A 84 -13.58 2.82 -0.95
N SER A 85 -13.76 3.47 0.19
CA SER A 85 -13.11 4.74 0.53
C SER A 85 -11.60 4.62 0.49
N CYS A 86 -11.03 3.52 1.02
CA CYS A 86 -9.61 3.21 0.90
C CYS A 86 -9.16 3.09 -0.56
N ALA A 87 -9.92 2.38 -1.39
CA ALA A 87 -9.61 2.21 -2.80
C ALA A 87 -9.69 3.53 -3.60
N MET A 88 -10.58 4.43 -3.22
CA MET A 88 -10.65 5.79 -3.76
C MET A 88 -9.45 6.64 -3.31
N ALA A 89 -9.10 6.58 -2.04
CA ALA A 89 -8.06 7.43 -1.44
C ALA A 89 -6.66 7.16 -2.01
N ILE A 90 -6.37 5.96 -2.50
CA ILE A 90 -5.06 5.63 -3.09
C ILE A 90 -4.92 6.03 -4.56
N GLN A 91 -5.99 6.48 -5.23
CA GLN A 91 -5.95 6.87 -6.64
C GLN A 91 -5.11 8.13 -6.85
N THR A 92 -4.51 8.23 -8.04
CA THR A 92 -3.85 9.44 -8.54
C THR A 92 -4.51 9.91 -9.83
N THR A 93 -4.13 9.36 -10.96
CA THR A 93 -4.70 9.63 -12.29
C THR A 93 -5.72 8.57 -12.72
N ASP A 94 -6.06 7.65 -11.85
CA ASP A 94 -7.02 6.57 -12.12
C ASP A 94 -8.40 7.13 -12.41
N THR A 95 -9.06 6.57 -13.43
CA THR A 95 -10.42 6.96 -13.84
C THR A 95 -11.52 6.11 -13.20
N PHE A 96 -11.14 5.02 -12.54
CA PHE A 96 -12.06 4.12 -11.83
C PHE A 96 -11.32 3.39 -10.69
N ILE A 97 -12.09 2.95 -9.71
CA ILE A 97 -11.61 2.16 -8.56
C ILE A 97 -11.28 0.74 -9.02
N LYS A 98 -10.10 0.25 -8.61
CA LYS A 98 -9.68 -1.12 -8.85
C LYS A 98 -9.75 -1.90 -7.55
N LYS A 99 -10.75 -2.77 -7.44
CA LYS A 99 -10.97 -3.65 -6.29
C LYS A 99 -11.45 -5.01 -6.74
N ALA A 100 -11.09 -6.05 -6.01
CA ALA A 100 -11.57 -7.41 -6.23
C ALA A 100 -11.61 -8.17 -4.90
N ALA A 101 -12.56 -9.09 -4.79
CA ALA A 101 -12.64 -10.02 -3.67
C ALA A 101 -13.06 -11.41 -4.18
N TYR A 102 -12.49 -12.43 -3.58
CA TYR A 102 -12.77 -13.82 -3.90
C TYR A 102 -12.85 -14.66 -2.64
N GLU A 103 -13.62 -15.74 -2.75
CA GLU A 103 -13.62 -16.82 -1.77
C GLU A 103 -13.18 -18.11 -2.46
N THR A 104 -12.44 -18.93 -1.76
CA THR A 104 -12.04 -20.27 -2.20
C THR A 104 -12.01 -21.21 -1.01
N GLU A 105 -11.95 -22.51 -1.27
CA GLU A 105 -11.82 -23.52 -0.23
C GLU A 105 -10.41 -24.13 -0.28
N ILE A 106 -9.75 -24.18 0.87
CA ILE A 106 -8.45 -24.82 1.06
C ILE A 106 -8.57 -25.77 2.26
N ASP A 107 -8.35 -27.05 2.04
CA ASP A 107 -8.43 -28.10 3.07
C ASP A 107 -9.77 -28.07 3.86
N GLY A 108 -10.88 -27.88 3.15
CA GLY A 108 -12.23 -27.83 3.73
C GLY A 108 -12.56 -26.54 4.50
N LYS A 109 -11.72 -25.50 4.39
CA LYS A 109 -11.95 -24.21 5.02
C LYS A 109 -12.12 -23.12 3.96
N VAL A 110 -13.14 -22.31 4.12
CA VAL A 110 -13.34 -21.12 3.29
C VAL A 110 -12.26 -20.10 3.62
N VAL A 111 -11.57 -19.63 2.58
CA VAL A 111 -10.55 -18.58 2.64
C VAL A 111 -11.02 -17.42 1.79
N LYS A 112 -10.93 -16.22 2.34
CA LYS A 112 -11.23 -14.98 1.67
C LYS A 112 -9.95 -14.25 1.29
N ILE A 113 -9.96 -13.63 0.12
CA ILE A 113 -8.90 -12.76 -0.36
C ILE A 113 -9.52 -11.52 -0.99
N ALA A 114 -9.05 -10.36 -0.63
CA ALA A 114 -9.49 -9.09 -1.19
C ALA A 114 -8.31 -8.20 -1.52
N GLY A 115 -8.47 -7.33 -2.49
CA GLY A 115 -7.40 -6.40 -2.87
C GLY A 115 -7.93 -5.13 -3.48
N ILE A 116 -7.16 -4.07 -3.29
CA ILE A 116 -7.29 -2.78 -3.95
C ILE A 116 -6.00 -2.43 -4.67
N ALA A 117 -6.10 -1.74 -5.78
CA ALA A 117 -4.94 -1.34 -6.56
C ALA A 117 -5.11 0.06 -7.15
N LYS A 118 -4.01 0.73 -7.42
CA LYS A 118 -3.96 1.98 -8.18
C LYS A 118 -2.93 1.90 -9.29
N GLY A 119 -3.17 2.65 -10.35
CA GLY A 119 -2.28 2.84 -11.47
C GLY A 119 -3.06 3.04 -12.77
N ALA A 120 -2.74 4.11 -13.50
CA ALA A 120 -3.36 4.45 -14.79
C ALA A 120 -2.35 5.01 -15.80
N GLY A 121 -1.28 5.64 -15.36
CA GLY A 121 -0.15 6.10 -16.14
C GLY A 121 1.15 5.75 -15.45
N MET A 122 2.27 5.80 -16.17
CA MET A 122 3.58 5.32 -15.74
C MET A 122 3.50 3.84 -15.36
N ILE A 123 2.93 3.02 -16.27
CA ILE A 123 2.70 1.60 -16.05
C ILE A 123 3.51 0.76 -17.03
N HIS A 124 4.61 0.27 -16.53
CA HIS A 124 5.41 -0.81 -17.10
C HIS A 124 6.02 -1.56 -15.92
N PRO A 125 5.24 -2.39 -15.23
CA PRO A 125 5.65 -3.00 -13.98
C PRO A 125 6.85 -3.94 -14.16
N ASN A 126 7.39 -4.30 -13.16
CA ASN A 126 8.24 -5.41 -12.77
C ASN A 126 8.30 -5.31 -11.23
N MET A 127 7.13 -5.29 -10.60
CA MET A 127 6.89 -4.99 -9.18
C MET A 127 7.39 -3.59 -8.76
N ALA A 128 7.29 -2.59 -9.63
CA ALA A 128 7.94 -1.30 -9.41
C ALA A 128 7.12 -0.06 -9.80
N THR A 129 5.86 -0.19 -10.20
CA THR A 129 5.13 0.96 -10.76
C THR A 129 3.67 1.06 -10.33
N MET A 130 3.18 0.08 -9.60
CA MET A 130 1.80 0.04 -9.05
C MET A 130 1.84 -0.15 -7.55
N LEU A 131 0.84 0.42 -6.87
CA LEU A 131 0.55 0.04 -5.49
C LEU A 131 -0.66 -0.89 -5.50
N THR A 132 -0.47 -2.06 -4.91
CA THR A 132 -1.52 -3.07 -4.74
C THR A 132 -1.47 -3.58 -3.31
N PHE A 133 -2.60 -3.56 -2.64
CA PHE A 133 -2.75 -4.04 -1.27
C PHE A 133 -3.71 -5.23 -1.30
N ILE A 134 -3.22 -6.38 -0.87
CA ILE A 134 -3.97 -7.64 -0.86
C ILE A 134 -4.05 -8.11 0.58
N THR A 135 -5.24 -8.44 1.03
CA THR A 135 -5.53 -8.98 2.36
C THR A 135 -6.15 -10.36 2.24
N THR A 136 -5.89 -11.21 3.22
CA THR A 136 -6.50 -12.54 3.33
C THR A 136 -6.62 -12.95 4.80
N ASP A 137 -7.60 -13.77 5.11
CA ASP A 137 -7.76 -14.45 6.40
C ASP A 137 -7.01 -15.80 6.46
N CYS A 138 -6.33 -16.18 5.37
CA CYS A 138 -5.50 -17.38 5.33
C CYS A 138 -4.22 -17.20 6.15
N ALA A 139 -3.95 -18.13 7.04
CA ALA A 139 -2.68 -18.19 7.75
C ALA A 139 -1.59 -18.74 6.81
N ILE A 140 -0.69 -17.88 6.36
CA ILE A 140 0.35 -18.22 5.39
C ILE A 140 1.73 -17.96 6.00
N ALA A 141 2.62 -18.94 5.93
CA ALA A 141 4.01 -18.76 6.35
C ALA A 141 4.70 -17.68 5.49
N PRO A 142 5.53 -16.78 6.07
CA PRO A 142 6.09 -15.63 5.36
C PRO A 142 6.86 -15.95 4.08
N ASP A 143 7.61 -17.05 4.06
CA ASP A 143 8.36 -17.51 2.89
C ASP A 143 7.44 -18.02 1.78
N VAL A 144 6.33 -18.69 2.13
CA VAL A 144 5.29 -19.12 1.20
C VAL A 144 4.55 -17.92 0.63
N LEU A 145 4.16 -16.97 1.50
CA LEU A 145 3.49 -15.74 1.08
C LEU A 145 4.36 -14.96 0.08
N LYS A 146 5.64 -14.78 0.37
CA LYS A 146 6.57 -14.09 -0.54
C LYS A 146 6.65 -14.74 -1.92
N ARG A 147 6.72 -16.08 -1.97
CA ARG A 147 6.73 -16.81 -3.24
C ARG A 147 5.39 -16.73 -3.96
N ALA A 148 4.28 -16.81 -3.24
CA ALA A 148 2.94 -16.72 -3.80
C ALA A 148 2.68 -15.34 -4.41
N VAL A 149 3.00 -14.25 -3.69
CA VAL A 149 2.86 -12.87 -4.18
C VAL A 149 3.68 -12.66 -5.44
N LYS A 150 4.96 -13.09 -5.44
CA LYS A 150 5.79 -12.96 -6.63
C LYS A 150 5.22 -13.73 -7.82
N ALA A 151 4.84 -14.99 -7.63
CA ALA A 151 4.30 -15.82 -8.70
C ALA A 151 2.97 -15.28 -9.25
N ALA A 152 2.12 -14.72 -8.39
CA ALA A 152 0.88 -14.07 -8.79
C ALA A 152 1.15 -12.78 -9.58
N ALA A 153 2.04 -11.91 -9.07
CA ALA A 153 2.42 -10.67 -9.75
C ALA A 153 3.02 -10.92 -11.14
N ASP A 154 3.89 -11.92 -11.28
CA ASP A 154 4.50 -12.26 -12.57
C ASP A 154 3.48 -12.72 -13.63
N LYS A 155 2.35 -13.29 -13.19
CA LYS A 155 1.27 -13.77 -14.08
C LYS A 155 0.11 -12.78 -14.25
N SER A 156 0.20 -11.61 -13.63
CA SER A 156 -0.86 -10.60 -13.64
C SER A 156 -0.29 -9.18 -13.79
N PHE A 157 -0.02 -8.50 -12.69
CA PHE A 157 0.41 -7.09 -12.69
C PHE A 157 1.67 -6.83 -13.53
N ASN A 158 2.66 -7.72 -13.48
CA ASN A 158 3.89 -7.57 -14.27
C ASN A 158 3.69 -7.76 -15.79
N MET A 159 2.50 -8.16 -16.22
CA MET A 159 2.13 -8.26 -17.64
C MET A 159 1.39 -7.02 -18.16
N VAL A 160 1.05 -6.08 -17.30
CA VAL A 160 0.29 -4.88 -17.67
C VAL A 160 1.26 -3.79 -18.12
N VAL A 161 1.06 -3.26 -19.33
CA VAL A 161 1.78 -2.12 -19.86
C VAL A 161 0.77 -1.11 -20.40
N VAL A 162 0.91 0.17 -20.03
CA VAL A 162 0.07 1.26 -20.53
C VAL A 162 0.86 2.19 -21.44
N ASP A 163 1.95 2.74 -20.97
CA ASP A 163 2.76 3.75 -21.66
C ASP A 163 4.24 3.37 -21.80
N GLY A 164 4.64 2.24 -21.24
CA GLY A 164 6.02 1.76 -21.29
C GLY A 164 6.95 2.42 -20.27
N ASP A 165 6.43 3.30 -19.42
CA ASP A 165 7.21 3.98 -18.39
C ASP A 165 7.14 3.23 -17.06
N THR A 166 8.30 2.88 -16.50
CA THR A 166 8.41 2.31 -15.15
C THR A 166 8.62 3.42 -14.14
N SER A 167 7.92 3.37 -13.01
CA SER A 167 8.11 4.33 -11.93
C SER A 167 9.54 4.32 -11.39
N THR A 168 10.00 5.48 -10.95
CA THR A 168 11.31 5.63 -10.32
C THR A 168 11.30 5.30 -8.83
N ASN A 169 10.12 5.08 -8.23
CA ASN A 169 9.98 5.04 -6.76
C ASN A 169 8.86 4.15 -6.21
N ASP A 170 7.89 3.72 -7.00
CA ASP A 170 6.77 2.88 -6.53
C ASP A 170 7.17 1.43 -6.33
#